data_4a461d271d24842812b54e79aca12a3f
#
_entry.id   4a461d271d24842812b54e79aca12a3f
#
_cell.length_a   1.000
_cell.length_b   1.000
_cell.length_c   1.000
_cell.angle_alpha   90.00
_cell.angle_beta   90.00
_cell.angle_gamma   90.00
#
_symmetry.space_group_name_H-M   'P 1'
#
loop_
_entity.id
_entity.type
_entity.pdbx_description
1 polymer ?
#
loop_
_entity_poly.entity_id
_entity_poly.type
_entity_poly.pdbx_seq_one_letter_code
_entity_poly.pdbx_strand_id
1 'polypeptide(L)'
;GSVALSLLMLPTVVKSSEEMLKIVPNDLREASLALGVTKQRTITKIVLRTALPGIVSGAILAIARVIGETAPLLMTAGYISSTNVNLFSGQMTTLPVFVYQEYSKLSANCPPNADATCVTTIPMERAWAAALVLIVIVLLLNLIGRIVAKVFAVKTER
;
A
#
# COMPACT_ATOMS: atom_id res chain seq x y z
N GLY A 1 12.57 -1.46 8.56
CA GLY A 1 11.44 -0.85 7.82
C GLY A 1 10.54 -1.90 7.19
N SER A 2 11.05 -2.71 6.26
CA SER A 2 10.24 -3.68 5.48
C SER A 2 9.51 -4.72 6.34
N VAL A 3 10.16 -5.28 7.35
CA VAL A 3 9.54 -6.24 8.27
C VAL A 3 8.38 -5.61 9.05
N ALA A 4 8.54 -4.38 9.54
CA ALA A 4 7.48 -3.67 10.25
C ALA A 4 6.27 -3.41 9.35
N LEU A 5 6.49 -3.00 8.09
CA LEU A 5 5.42 -2.81 7.11
C LEU A 5 4.72 -4.13 6.75
N SER A 6 5.48 -5.23 6.61
CA SER A 6 4.90 -6.55 6.36
C SER A 6 3.98 -7.00 7.48
N LEU A 7 4.38 -6.80 8.74
CA LEU A 7 3.54 -7.12 9.90
C LEU A 7 2.25 -6.30 9.95
N LEU A 8 2.32 -5.01 9.59
CA LEU A 8 1.15 -4.13 9.49
C LEU A 8 0.20 -4.50 8.34
N MET A 9 0.77 -4.93 7.21
CA MET A 9 0.00 -5.29 6.02
C MET A 9 -0.72 -6.63 6.17
N LEU A 10 -0.12 -7.58 6.90
CA LEU A 10 -0.58 -8.97 7.01
C LEU A 10 -2.05 -9.08 7.46
N PRO A 11 -2.50 -8.45 8.56
CA PRO A 11 -3.90 -8.55 9.00
C PRO A 11 -4.88 -7.96 7.98
N THR A 12 -4.50 -6.91 7.27
CA THR A 12 -5.35 -6.27 6.26
C THR A 12 -5.56 -7.19 5.05
N VAL A 13 -4.48 -7.82 4.57
CA VAL A 13 -4.56 -8.77 3.44
C VAL A 13 -5.32 -10.03 3.82
N VAL A 14 -5.07 -10.57 5.01
CA VAL A 14 -5.78 -11.77 5.50
C VAL A 14 -7.27 -11.51 5.60
N LYS A 15 -7.67 -10.40 6.23
CA LYS A 15 -9.09 -10.05 6.37
C LYS A 15 -9.78 -9.85 5.02
N SER A 16 -9.15 -9.10 4.11
CA SER A 16 -9.67 -8.90 2.77
C SER A 16 -9.81 -10.23 2.00
N SER A 17 -8.83 -11.11 2.12
CA SER A 17 -8.88 -12.43 1.47
C SER A 17 -9.98 -13.31 2.05
N GLU A 18 -10.18 -13.29 3.36
CA GLU A 18 -11.26 -14.00 4.04
C GLU A 18 -12.64 -13.52 3.56
N GLU A 19 -12.84 -12.21 3.49
CA GLU A 19 -14.09 -11.62 3.00
C GLU A 19 -14.38 -12.05 1.55
N MET A 20 -13.37 -12.03 0.68
CA MET A 20 -13.53 -12.45 -0.71
C MET A 20 -13.85 -13.93 -0.86
N LEU A 21 -13.28 -14.78 -0.01
CA LEU A 21 -13.60 -16.22 0.01
C LEU A 21 -15.01 -16.49 0.53
N LYS A 22 -15.55 -15.66 1.42
CA LYS A 22 -16.92 -15.78 1.94
C LYS A 22 -17.99 -15.38 0.92
N ILE A 23 -17.65 -14.49 -0.01
CA ILE A 23 -18.57 -14.03 -1.06
C ILE A 23 -18.87 -15.13 -2.08
N VAL A 24 -18.00 -16.14 -2.21
CA VAL A 24 -18.24 -17.26 -3.13
C VAL A 24 -19.46 -18.06 -2.70
N PRO A 25 -20.53 -18.17 -3.53
CA PRO A 25 -21.77 -18.86 -3.17
C PRO A 25 -21.54 -20.33 -2.79
N ASN A 26 -22.27 -20.80 -1.79
CA ASN A 26 -22.20 -22.21 -1.36
C ASN A 26 -22.72 -23.16 -2.44
N ASP A 27 -23.66 -22.71 -3.27
CA ASP A 27 -24.22 -23.48 -4.38
C ASP A 27 -23.14 -24.01 -5.33
N LEU A 28 -22.11 -23.20 -5.62
CA LEU A 28 -20.97 -23.62 -6.45
C LEU A 28 -20.13 -24.74 -5.77
N ARG A 29 -20.05 -24.70 -4.45
CA ARG A 29 -19.34 -25.72 -3.67
C ARG A 29 -20.13 -27.02 -3.63
N GLU A 30 -21.44 -26.93 -3.40
CA GLU A 30 -22.34 -28.09 -3.35
C GLU A 30 -22.48 -28.74 -4.71
N ALA A 31 -22.68 -27.97 -5.77
CA ALA A 31 -22.74 -28.48 -7.13
C ALA A 31 -21.46 -29.25 -7.53
N SER A 32 -20.29 -28.73 -7.16
CA SER A 32 -19.02 -29.40 -7.42
C SER A 32 -18.88 -30.73 -6.64
N LEU A 33 -19.33 -30.75 -5.39
CA LEU A 33 -19.32 -31.98 -4.57
C LEU A 33 -20.32 -33.01 -5.08
N ALA A 34 -21.50 -32.56 -5.56
CA ALA A 34 -22.51 -33.43 -6.18
C ALA A 34 -22.00 -34.13 -7.45
N LEU A 35 -21.07 -33.47 -8.17
CA LEU A 35 -20.38 -34.08 -9.32
C LEU A 35 -19.24 -35.01 -8.95
N GLY A 36 -19.06 -35.36 -7.65
CA GLY A 36 -18.04 -36.27 -7.18
C GLY A 36 -16.62 -35.66 -7.13
N VAL A 37 -16.47 -34.33 -7.26
CA VAL A 37 -15.17 -33.68 -7.17
C VAL A 37 -14.72 -33.62 -5.71
N THR A 38 -13.46 -33.93 -5.45
CA THR A 38 -12.91 -33.91 -4.09
C THR A 38 -12.90 -32.47 -3.53
N LYS A 39 -13.17 -32.31 -2.23
CA LYS A 39 -13.21 -31.01 -1.52
C LYS A 39 -11.96 -30.15 -1.80
N GLN A 40 -10.80 -30.76 -1.86
CA GLN A 40 -9.53 -30.07 -2.14
C GLN A 40 -9.51 -29.47 -3.56
N ARG A 41 -10.00 -30.21 -4.54
CA ARG A 41 -10.09 -29.74 -5.94
C ARG A 41 -11.16 -28.66 -6.13
N THR A 42 -12.26 -28.74 -5.40
CA THR A 42 -13.31 -27.71 -5.36
C THR A 42 -12.73 -26.40 -4.84
N ILE A 43 -12.00 -26.43 -3.72
CA ILE A 43 -11.40 -25.22 -3.14
C ILE A 43 -10.38 -24.61 -4.10
N THR A 44 -9.44 -25.38 -4.62
CA THR A 44 -8.33 -24.83 -5.42
C THR A 44 -8.74 -24.40 -6.82
N LYS A 45 -9.64 -25.11 -7.49
CA LYS A 45 -10.01 -24.84 -8.88
C LYS A 45 -11.26 -23.98 -9.05
N ILE A 46 -12.18 -24.01 -8.10
CA ILE A 46 -13.44 -23.26 -8.18
C ILE A 46 -13.40 -22.07 -7.23
N VAL A 47 -13.33 -22.31 -5.94
CA VAL A 47 -13.45 -21.24 -4.93
C VAL A 47 -12.32 -20.22 -5.05
N LEU A 48 -11.07 -20.68 -5.07
CA LEU A 48 -9.91 -19.81 -5.14
C LEU A 48 -9.87 -19.03 -6.46
N ARG A 49 -10.19 -19.69 -7.57
CA ARG A 49 -10.20 -19.05 -8.90
C ARG A 49 -11.27 -17.95 -9.00
N THR A 50 -12.44 -18.18 -8.41
CA THR A 50 -13.52 -17.19 -8.36
C THR A 50 -13.20 -16.03 -7.42
N ALA A 51 -12.55 -16.29 -6.27
CA ALA A 51 -12.17 -15.26 -5.32
C ALA A 51 -10.90 -14.47 -5.71
N LEU A 52 -10.06 -15.00 -6.62
CA LEU A 52 -8.75 -14.45 -6.97
C LEU A 52 -8.78 -12.95 -7.35
N PRO A 53 -9.71 -12.47 -8.21
CA PRO A 53 -9.77 -11.07 -8.57
C PRO A 53 -9.98 -10.15 -7.36
N GLY A 54 -10.83 -10.56 -6.44
CA GLY A 54 -11.09 -9.83 -5.20
C GLY A 54 -9.86 -9.83 -4.26
N ILE A 55 -9.17 -10.97 -4.13
CA ILE A 55 -7.96 -11.09 -3.31
C ILE A 55 -6.85 -10.18 -3.87
N VAL A 56 -6.63 -10.19 -5.19
CA VAL A 56 -5.63 -9.34 -5.84
C VAL A 56 -5.97 -7.86 -5.65
N SER A 57 -7.23 -7.47 -5.82
CA SER A 57 -7.70 -6.11 -5.57
C SER A 57 -7.45 -5.68 -4.12
N GLY A 58 -7.78 -6.53 -3.15
CA GLY A 58 -7.54 -6.28 -1.73
C GLY A 58 -6.06 -6.13 -1.41
N ALA A 59 -5.20 -6.94 -2.02
CA ALA A 59 -3.74 -6.83 -1.86
C ALA A 59 -3.20 -5.51 -2.41
N ILE A 60 -3.66 -5.06 -3.59
CA ILE A 60 -3.25 -3.78 -4.17
C ILE A 60 -3.69 -2.61 -3.28
N LEU A 61 -4.91 -2.66 -2.73
CA LEU A 61 -5.40 -1.65 -1.79
C LEU A 61 -4.59 -1.62 -0.50
N ALA A 62 -4.19 -2.79 0.02
CA ALA A 62 -3.32 -2.89 1.19
C ALA A 62 -1.93 -2.28 0.91
N ILE A 63 -1.34 -2.53 -0.26
CA ILE A 63 -0.07 -1.92 -0.68
C ILE A 63 -0.21 -0.40 -0.79
N ALA A 64 -1.26 0.10 -1.42
CA ALA A 64 -1.51 1.53 -1.56
C ALA A 64 -1.62 2.24 -0.20
N ARG A 65 -2.23 1.58 0.79
CA ARG A 65 -2.33 2.08 2.16
C ARG A 65 -0.95 2.14 2.84
N VAL A 66 -0.17 1.07 2.73
CA VAL A 66 1.15 0.96 3.38
C VAL A 66 2.16 1.97 2.84
N ILE A 67 2.06 2.36 1.56
CA ILE A 67 2.92 3.40 0.97
C ILE A 67 2.75 4.75 1.68
N GLY A 68 1.56 5.04 2.21
CA GLY A 68 1.28 6.26 2.97
C GLY A 68 1.64 6.19 4.46
N GLU A 69 2.08 5.05 4.99
CA GLU A 69 2.38 4.88 6.41
C GLU A 69 3.68 5.60 6.81
N THR A 70 3.57 6.56 7.73
CA THR A 70 4.71 7.38 8.20
C THR A 70 5.29 6.86 9.50
N ALA A 71 4.44 6.49 10.48
CA ALA A 71 4.85 6.21 11.84
C ALA A 71 5.86 5.06 11.98
N PRO A 72 5.61 3.85 11.43
CA PRO A 72 6.57 2.76 11.56
C PRO A 72 7.85 3.00 10.76
N LEU A 73 7.76 3.74 9.65
CA LEU A 73 8.93 4.05 8.82
C LEU A 73 9.83 5.11 9.46
N LEU A 74 9.26 6.08 10.17
CA LEU A 74 10.02 7.09 10.89
C LEU A 74 10.94 6.46 11.94
N MET A 75 10.45 5.43 12.64
CA MET A 75 11.19 4.72 13.68
C MET A 75 12.20 3.70 13.12
N THR A 76 11.88 3.06 11.98
CA THR A 76 12.62 1.88 11.51
C THR A 76 13.50 2.12 10.29
N ALA A 77 13.20 3.12 9.46
CA ALA A 77 13.96 3.41 8.24
C ALA A 77 14.94 4.60 8.40
N GLY A 78 14.63 5.53 9.29
CA GLY A 78 15.42 6.74 9.49
C GLY A 78 15.30 7.73 8.34
N TYR A 79 16.16 8.76 8.36
CA TYR A 79 16.26 9.79 7.33
C TYR A 79 17.71 9.94 6.87
N ILE A 80 17.92 9.94 5.55
CA ILE A 80 19.20 10.28 4.92
C ILE A 80 18.96 11.30 3.83
N SER A 81 19.82 12.31 3.74
CA SER A 81 19.79 13.35 2.70
C SER A 81 20.49 12.93 1.41
N SER A 82 21.24 11.81 1.42
CA SER A 82 21.95 11.28 0.26
C SER A 82 21.13 10.22 -0.47
N THR A 83 21.26 10.16 -1.80
CA THR A 83 20.61 9.14 -2.62
C THR A 83 21.33 7.80 -2.45
N ASN A 84 20.65 6.82 -1.88
CA ASN A 84 21.15 5.45 -1.77
C ASN A 84 20.45 4.58 -2.83
N VAL A 85 21.23 3.98 -3.74
CA VAL A 85 20.73 3.13 -4.83
C VAL A 85 20.67 1.65 -4.43
N ASN A 86 21.26 1.28 -3.29
CA ASN A 86 21.25 -0.10 -2.81
C ASN A 86 19.94 -0.45 -2.09
N LEU A 87 19.09 -1.26 -2.73
CA LEU A 87 17.81 -1.69 -2.16
C LEU A 87 17.93 -2.55 -0.89
N PHE A 88 19.04 -3.26 -0.70
CA PHE A 88 19.20 -4.25 0.35
C PHE A 88 20.09 -3.80 1.51
N SER A 89 20.81 -2.69 1.36
CA SER A 89 21.72 -2.20 2.40
C SER A 89 21.69 -0.68 2.49
N GLY A 90 21.70 -0.17 3.72
CA GLY A 90 21.70 1.25 4.02
C GLY A 90 20.33 1.81 4.39
N GLN A 91 20.34 3.04 4.86
CA GLN A 91 19.11 3.78 5.19
C GLN A 91 18.50 4.33 3.91
N MET A 92 17.19 4.28 3.80
CA MET A 92 16.43 4.83 2.68
C MET A 92 15.37 5.79 3.22
N THR A 93 15.31 6.98 2.63
CA THR A 93 14.25 7.95 2.94
C THR A 93 13.00 7.59 2.14
N THR A 94 11.87 7.49 2.82
CA THR A 94 10.56 7.32 2.18
C THR A 94 9.86 8.67 2.01
N LEU A 95 8.98 8.80 1.02
CA LEU A 95 8.25 10.06 0.77
C LEU A 95 7.50 10.58 2.01
N PRO A 96 6.75 9.77 2.77
CA PRO A 96 6.07 10.27 3.98
C PRO A 96 7.05 10.78 5.05
N VAL A 97 8.16 10.08 5.25
CA VAL A 97 9.21 10.50 6.19
C VAL A 97 9.89 11.78 5.73
N PHE A 98 10.11 11.92 4.42
CA PHE A 98 10.66 13.15 3.85
C PHE A 98 9.75 14.35 4.08
N VAL A 99 8.44 14.22 3.83
CA VAL A 99 7.45 15.28 4.11
C VAL A 99 7.49 15.70 5.57
N TYR A 100 7.50 14.72 6.49
CA TYR A 100 7.56 14.99 7.92
C TYR A 100 8.86 15.72 8.32
N GLN A 101 10.00 15.30 7.79
CA GLN A 101 11.31 15.92 8.09
C GLN A 101 11.41 17.34 7.55
N GLU A 102 10.98 17.59 6.31
CA GLU A 102 10.99 18.94 5.73
C GLU A 102 10.03 19.88 6.49
N TYR A 103 8.87 19.37 6.92
CA TYR A 103 7.95 20.12 7.76
C TYR A 103 8.57 20.43 9.15
N SER A 104 9.25 19.48 9.76
CA SER A 104 9.90 19.66 11.07
C SER A 104 11.08 20.65 11.03
N LYS A 105 11.74 20.80 9.89
CA LYS A 105 12.84 21.77 9.69
C LYS A 105 12.38 23.23 9.71
N LEU A 106 11.09 23.50 9.50
CA LEU A 106 10.55 24.85 9.54
C LEU A 106 10.82 25.57 10.87
N SER A 107 10.82 24.83 11.97
CA SER A 107 11.01 25.40 13.32
C SER A 107 12.47 25.62 13.72
N ALA A 108 13.43 25.02 12.97
CA ALA A 108 14.82 24.90 13.44
C ALA A 108 15.84 25.78 12.70
N ASN A 109 15.49 26.41 11.56
CA ASN A 109 16.52 26.82 10.61
C ASN A 109 16.73 28.33 10.41
N CYS A 110 16.00 29.19 11.11
CA CYS A 110 16.33 30.61 11.11
C CYS A 110 16.49 31.12 12.53
N PRO A 111 17.73 31.30 13.03
CA PRO A 111 17.95 31.98 14.29
C PRO A 111 17.45 33.43 14.20
N PRO A 112 17.04 34.03 15.33
CA PRO A 112 16.43 35.37 15.36
C PRO A 112 17.31 36.51 14.78
N ASN A 113 18.57 36.22 14.48
CA ASN A 113 19.54 37.14 13.85
C ASN A 113 20.03 36.64 12.48
N ALA A 114 19.26 35.79 11.80
CA ALA A 114 19.65 35.29 10.49
C ALA A 114 19.57 36.37 9.43
N ASP A 115 20.62 36.46 8.60
CA ASP A 115 20.67 37.32 7.44
C ASP A 115 19.50 37.05 6.47
N ALA A 116 19.12 38.03 5.65
CA ALA A 116 18.03 37.98 4.68
C ALA A 116 18.09 36.80 3.67
N THR A 117 19.12 35.97 3.72
CA THR A 117 19.31 34.77 2.91
C THR A 117 18.64 33.52 3.50
N CYS A 118 18.15 33.58 4.75
CA CYS A 118 17.45 32.47 5.36
C CYS A 118 15.98 32.40 4.86
N VAL A 119 15.75 31.64 3.80
CA VAL A 119 14.43 31.48 3.21
C VAL A 119 13.71 30.31 3.88
N THR A 120 12.81 30.61 4.81
CA THR A 120 11.98 29.62 5.54
C THR A 120 10.96 28.91 4.66
N THR A 121 10.71 29.43 3.45
CA THR A 121 9.67 28.90 2.53
C THR A 121 10.12 27.64 1.78
N ILE A 122 11.43 27.46 1.52
CA ILE A 122 11.95 26.36 0.71
C ILE A 122 11.61 24.98 1.28
N PRO A 123 11.80 24.68 2.59
CA PRO A 123 11.42 23.39 3.16
C PRO A 123 9.90 23.13 3.05
N MET A 124 9.10 24.18 3.24
CA MET A 124 7.63 24.10 3.15
C MET A 124 7.19 23.73 1.73
N GLU A 125 7.73 24.42 0.72
CA GLU A 125 7.41 24.13 -0.69
C GLU A 125 7.81 22.72 -1.09
N ARG A 126 8.96 22.23 -0.63
CA ARG A 126 9.40 20.85 -0.83
C ARG A 126 8.48 19.84 -0.14
N ALA A 127 8.03 20.13 1.08
CA ALA A 127 7.08 19.27 1.81
C ALA A 127 5.75 19.20 1.06
N TRP A 128 5.22 20.32 0.58
CA TRP A 128 3.97 20.35 -0.20
C TRP A 128 4.11 19.61 -1.54
N ALA A 129 5.21 19.82 -2.26
CA ALA A 129 5.47 19.12 -3.51
C ALA A 129 5.55 17.60 -3.30
N ALA A 130 6.28 17.15 -2.27
CA ALA A 130 6.39 15.73 -1.95
C ALA A 130 5.05 15.11 -1.48
N ALA A 131 4.25 15.87 -0.72
CA ALA A 131 2.91 15.44 -0.31
C ALA A 131 1.97 15.27 -1.53
N LEU A 132 2.02 16.20 -2.49
CA LEU A 132 1.24 16.11 -3.71
C LEU A 132 1.64 14.88 -4.53
N VAL A 133 2.94 14.64 -4.71
CA VAL A 133 3.44 13.43 -5.39
C VAL A 133 2.96 12.16 -4.70
N LEU A 134 3.01 12.11 -3.37
CA LEU A 134 2.51 10.97 -2.60
C LEU A 134 1.02 10.71 -2.85
N ILE A 135 0.20 11.76 -2.81
CA ILE A 135 -1.25 11.66 -3.08
C ILE A 135 -1.49 11.11 -4.49
N VAL A 136 -0.79 11.63 -5.50
CA VAL A 136 -0.93 11.18 -6.89
C VAL A 136 -0.55 9.70 -7.02
N ILE A 137 0.55 9.26 -6.41
CA ILE A 137 0.97 7.86 -6.43
C ILE A 137 -0.10 6.95 -5.80
N VAL A 138 -0.63 7.33 -4.63
CA VAL A 138 -1.66 6.54 -3.94
C VAL A 138 -2.96 6.49 -4.76
N LEU A 139 -3.37 7.60 -5.38
CA LEU A 139 -4.55 7.62 -6.26
C LEU A 139 -4.35 6.73 -7.50
N LEU A 140 -3.18 6.80 -8.14
CA LEU A 140 -2.87 5.96 -9.30
C LEU A 140 -2.88 4.46 -8.93
N LEU A 141 -2.28 4.09 -7.80
CA LEU A 141 -2.30 2.70 -7.33
C LEU A 141 -3.72 2.22 -7.03
N ASN A 142 -4.54 3.04 -6.38
CA ASN A 142 -5.94 2.72 -6.13
C ASN A 142 -6.73 2.57 -7.44
N LEU A 143 -6.48 3.43 -8.43
CA LEU A 143 -7.11 3.34 -9.73
C LEU A 143 -6.71 2.05 -10.47
N ILE A 144 -5.41 1.73 -10.48
CA ILE A 144 -4.88 0.49 -11.05
C ILE A 144 -5.52 -0.73 -10.36
N GLY A 145 -5.59 -0.74 -9.02
CA GLY A 145 -6.23 -1.81 -8.27
C GLY A 145 -7.69 -2.02 -8.67
N ARG A 146 -8.45 -0.94 -8.86
CA ARG A 146 -9.85 -1.00 -9.32
C ARG A 146 -9.98 -1.49 -10.76
N ILE A 147 -9.10 -1.07 -11.64
CA ILE A 147 -9.08 -1.53 -13.05
C ILE A 147 -8.76 -3.02 -13.10
N VAL A 148 -7.74 -3.47 -12.38
CA VAL A 148 -7.37 -4.89 -12.29
C VAL A 148 -8.54 -5.71 -11.75
N ALA A 149 -9.18 -5.27 -10.67
CA ALA A 149 -10.37 -5.94 -10.13
C ALA A 149 -11.49 -6.04 -11.17
N LYS A 150 -11.76 -4.98 -11.93
CA LYS A 150 -12.81 -4.96 -12.95
C LYS A 150 -12.50 -5.86 -14.15
N VAL A 151 -11.23 -5.90 -14.59
CA VAL A 151 -10.80 -6.72 -15.73
C VAL A 151 -10.81 -8.21 -15.37
N PHE A 152 -10.41 -8.55 -14.14
CA PHE A 152 -10.39 -9.94 -13.66
C PHE A 152 -11.71 -10.39 -13.03
N ALA A 153 -12.66 -9.47 -12.79
CA ALA A 153 -14.01 -9.86 -12.38
C ALA A 153 -14.60 -10.73 -13.47
N VAL A 154 -14.80 -12.01 -13.16
CA VAL A 154 -15.48 -12.95 -14.04
C VAL A 154 -16.85 -12.34 -14.35
N LYS A 155 -17.13 -12.08 -15.62
CA LYS A 155 -18.48 -11.77 -16.08
C LYS A 155 -19.37 -12.93 -15.66
N THR A 156 -20.05 -12.78 -14.54
CA THR A 156 -21.19 -13.63 -14.21
C THR A 156 -22.30 -13.16 -15.12
N GLU A 157 -22.34 -13.70 -16.32
CA GLU A 157 -23.52 -13.54 -17.16
C GLU A 157 -24.69 -14.21 -16.44
N ARG A 158 -25.80 -13.46 -16.39
CA ARG A 158 -27.08 -13.89 -15.87
C ARG A 158 -27.61 -15.10 -16.61
#